data_47529a9e882f0d94e510cffc4d31fe8c
#
_entry.id   47529a9e882f0d94e510cffc4d31fe8c
#
_cell.length_a   1.000
_cell.length_b   1.000
_cell.length_c   1.000
_cell.angle_alpha   90.00
_cell.angle_beta   90.00
_cell.angle_gamma   90.00
#
_symmetry.space_group_name_H-M   'P 1'
#
loop_
_entity.id
_entity.type
_entity.pdbx_description
1 polymer ?
#
loop_
_entity_poly.entity_id
_entity_poly.type
_entity_poly.pdbx_seq_one_letter_code
_entity_poly.pdbx_strand_id
1 'polypeptide(L)'
;MRRFLTYLGGFLIALVTLATARAEDEQMLGLANARGCFICHRVVADGSGDKPLAPAYQEVAVRYRDDATAFDRLLDRVLHGTAYRDQQWEGKVAMRFMPPNVNLSREEGAALVHWILSLKVDEATVQRLQQHDNMLRLASVSGCTICHRVEPVSETRVVPLAPPFREIAGRYQGRPNAQESLVESVMKGTEGGTKMWNEVNMRFMPPNVNVREEDAQSLVAWILSLDTSHLPKHARVPDRHP
;
A
#
# COMPACT_ATOMS: atom_id res chain seq x y z
N MET A 1 -21.31 -30.64 -40.73
CA MET A 1 -19.84 -30.57 -40.65
C MET A 1 -19.27 -29.13 -40.55
N ARG A 2 -19.92 -28.05 -41.05
CA ARG A 2 -19.38 -26.66 -41.00
C ARG A 2 -19.34 -26.02 -39.62
N ARG A 3 -20.14 -26.43 -38.63
CA ARG A 3 -20.16 -25.84 -37.27
C ARG A 3 -19.07 -26.35 -36.33
N PHE A 4 -18.46 -27.51 -36.62
CA PHE A 4 -17.38 -28.08 -35.81
C PHE A 4 -16.01 -27.41 -36.09
N LEU A 5 -15.76 -26.90 -37.28
CA LEU A 5 -14.48 -26.24 -37.62
C LEU A 5 -14.34 -24.86 -36.97
N THR A 6 -15.42 -24.16 -36.71
CA THR A 6 -15.37 -22.83 -36.07
C THR A 6 -15.01 -22.90 -34.58
N TYR A 7 -15.39 -23.96 -33.87
CA TYR A 7 -15.02 -24.14 -32.46
C TYR A 7 -13.57 -24.58 -32.25
N LEU A 8 -13.02 -25.39 -33.17
CA LEU A 8 -11.60 -25.79 -33.09
C LEU A 8 -10.66 -24.60 -33.37
N GLY A 9 -10.98 -23.72 -34.29
CA GLY A 9 -10.18 -22.55 -34.63
C GLY A 9 -10.11 -21.55 -33.46
N GLY A 10 -11.25 -21.30 -32.80
CA GLY A 10 -11.30 -20.42 -31.61
C GLY A 10 -10.51 -20.94 -30.41
N PHE A 11 -10.52 -22.26 -30.18
CA PHE A 11 -9.80 -22.89 -29.08
C PHE A 11 -8.28 -22.90 -29.29
N LEU A 12 -7.83 -23.08 -30.54
CA LEU A 12 -6.39 -23.00 -30.89
C LEU A 12 -5.84 -21.59 -30.74
N ILE A 13 -6.58 -20.56 -31.16
CA ILE A 13 -6.17 -19.15 -31.02
C ILE A 13 -6.06 -18.76 -29.54
N ALA A 14 -7.01 -19.17 -28.71
CA ALA A 14 -6.97 -18.89 -27.26
C ALA A 14 -5.78 -19.56 -26.55
N LEU A 15 -5.42 -20.78 -26.94
CA LEU A 15 -4.25 -21.48 -26.39
C LEU A 15 -2.92 -20.84 -26.77
N VAL A 16 -2.80 -20.35 -28.00
CA VAL A 16 -1.59 -19.66 -28.49
C VAL A 16 -1.41 -18.32 -27.78
N THR A 17 -2.47 -17.55 -27.57
CA THR A 17 -2.39 -16.25 -26.86
C THR A 17 -2.05 -16.40 -25.37
N LEU A 18 -2.53 -17.44 -24.72
CA LEU A 18 -2.17 -17.74 -23.32
C LEU A 18 -0.71 -18.20 -23.16
N ALA A 19 -0.20 -18.96 -24.14
CA ALA A 19 1.20 -19.40 -24.12
C ALA A 19 2.18 -18.24 -24.34
N THR A 20 1.85 -17.31 -25.24
CA THR A 20 2.69 -16.11 -25.47
C THR A 20 2.71 -15.15 -24.30
N ALA A 21 1.57 -14.91 -23.65
CA ALA A 21 1.50 -14.06 -22.46
C ALA A 21 2.32 -14.62 -21.28
N ARG A 22 2.31 -15.95 -21.07
CA ARG A 22 3.13 -16.59 -20.05
C ARG A 22 4.62 -16.48 -20.33
N ALA A 23 5.02 -16.66 -21.58
CA ALA A 23 6.41 -16.54 -21.99
C ALA A 23 6.95 -15.12 -21.79
N GLU A 24 6.13 -14.10 -22.05
CA GLU A 24 6.46 -12.70 -21.80
C GLU A 24 6.62 -12.42 -20.31
N ASP A 25 5.69 -12.89 -19.47
CA ASP A 25 5.80 -12.75 -18.01
C ASP A 25 7.08 -13.40 -17.46
N GLU A 26 7.39 -14.63 -17.88
CA GLU A 26 8.62 -15.33 -17.47
C GLU A 26 9.89 -14.56 -17.91
N GLN A 27 9.90 -14.03 -19.12
CA GLN A 27 11.00 -13.24 -19.64
C GLN A 27 11.20 -11.95 -18.82
N MET A 28 10.12 -11.22 -18.52
CA MET A 28 10.19 -9.97 -17.75
C MET A 28 10.55 -10.21 -16.28
N LEU A 29 10.07 -11.29 -15.67
CA LEU A 29 10.48 -11.72 -14.34
C LEU A 29 11.97 -12.05 -14.30
N GLY A 30 12.47 -12.78 -15.31
CA GLY A 30 13.89 -13.09 -15.47
C GLY A 30 14.74 -11.83 -15.60
N LEU A 31 14.32 -10.88 -16.43
CA LEU A 31 15.00 -9.60 -16.62
C LEU A 31 15.01 -8.77 -15.33
N ALA A 32 13.86 -8.61 -14.65
CA ALA A 32 13.77 -7.89 -13.39
C ALA A 32 14.68 -8.48 -12.31
N ASN A 33 14.75 -9.82 -12.23
CA ASN A 33 15.64 -10.50 -11.31
C ASN A 33 17.11 -10.26 -11.66
N ALA A 34 17.49 -10.43 -12.93
CA ALA A 34 18.86 -10.25 -13.40
C ALA A 34 19.37 -8.81 -13.22
N ARG A 35 18.48 -7.83 -13.27
CA ARG A 35 18.77 -6.41 -13.06
C ARG A 35 18.60 -5.94 -11.61
N GLY A 36 18.36 -6.87 -10.67
CA GLY A 36 18.32 -6.60 -9.23
C GLY A 36 17.04 -5.89 -8.74
N CYS A 37 16.00 -5.78 -9.57
CA CYS A 37 14.77 -5.09 -9.20
C CYS A 37 14.10 -5.73 -7.98
N PHE A 38 14.16 -7.05 -7.85
CA PHE A 38 13.54 -7.80 -6.75
C PHE A 38 14.29 -7.72 -5.40
N ILE A 39 15.41 -7.00 -5.34
CA ILE A 39 16.02 -6.63 -4.04
C ILE A 39 15.05 -5.73 -3.25
N CYS A 40 14.30 -4.87 -3.94
CA CYS A 40 13.40 -3.90 -3.32
C CYS A 40 11.93 -4.11 -3.68
N HIS A 41 11.63 -4.49 -4.93
CA HIS A 41 10.28 -4.65 -5.45
C HIS A 41 9.78 -6.09 -5.36
N ARG A 42 8.47 -6.25 -5.29
CA ARG A 42 7.74 -7.51 -5.48
C ARG A 42 6.78 -7.34 -6.66
N VAL A 43 6.29 -8.43 -7.22
CA VAL A 43 5.26 -8.36 -8.28
C VAL A 43 3.90 -8.10 -7.66
N VAL A 44 3.56 -8.88 -6.63
CA VAL A 44 2.24 -8.87 -5.97
C VAL A 44 2.31 -8.04 -4.69
N ALA A 45 1.27 -7.24 -4.47
CA ALA A 45 1.04 -6.57 -3.21
C ALA A 45 0.52 -7.60 -2.19
N ASP A 46 1.39 -8.15 -1.38
CA ASP A 46 1.10 -9.31 -0.52
C ASP A 46 0.36 -8.97 0.78
N GLY A 47 0.14 -7.70 1.08
CA GLY A 47 -0.49 -7.30 2.35
C GLY A 47 0.26 -7.79 3.60
N SER A 48 1.44 -8.40 3.43
CA SER A 48 2.30 -8.76 4.56
C SER A 48 2.67 -7.48 5.27
N GLY A 49 2.42 -7.41 6.53
CA GLY A 49 2.42 -6.19 7.31
C GLY A 49 3.76 -5.51 7.51
N ASP A 50 4.83 -6.04 7.00
CA ASP A 50 6.10 -5.34 6.95
C ASP A 50 6.05 -4.27 5.86
N LYS A 51 6.43 -3.07 6.21
CA LYS A 51 6.54 -1.98 5.25
C LYS A 51 7.54 -2.37 4.15
N PRO A 52 7.09 -2.59 2.90
CA PRO A 52 7.97 -3.03 1.84
C PRO A 52 9.04 -1.98 1.54
N LEU A 53 10.21 -2.40 1.05
CA LEU A 53 11.27 -1.47 0.66
C LEU A 53 10.79 -0.54 -0.46
N ALA A 54 10.09 -1.09 -1.46
CA ALA A 54 9.56 -0.38 -2.62
C ALA A 54 8.14 -0.87 -2.95
N PRO A 55 7.34 -0.12 -3.75
CA PRO A 55 5.99 -0.53 -4.12
C PRO A 55 6.02 -1.84 -4.93
N ALA A 56 5.02 -2.69 -4.74
CA ALA A 56 4.82 -3.83 -5.61
C ALA A 56 4.46 -3.38 -7.03
N TYR A 57 4.81 -4.16 -8.05
CA TYR A 57 4.51 -3.82 -9.44
C TYR A 57 3.00 -3.70 -9.71
N GLN A 58 2.17 -4.51 -9.05
CA GLN A 58 0.72 -4.38 -9.11
C GLN A 58 0.23 -3.03 -8.56
N GLU A 59 0.85 -2.52 -7.50
CA GLU A 59 0.51 -1.19 -6.96
C GLU A 59 0.89 -0.08 -7.94
N VAL A 60 2.05 -0.23 -8.62
CA VAL A 60 2.48 0.69 -9.69
C VAL A 60 1.48 0.63 -10.84
N ALA A 61 1.11 -0.56 -11.32
CA ALA A 61 0.13 -0.72 -12.40
C ALA A 61 -1.22 -0.07 -12.08
N VAL A 62 -1.74 -0.29 -10.87
CA VAL A 62 -3.03 0.31 -10.44
C VAL A 62 -2.94 1.82 -10.33
N ARG A 63 -1.87 2.34 -9.73
CA ARG A 63 -1.69 3.77 -9.48
C ARG A 63 -1.59 4.59 -10.77
N TYR A 64 -0.94 4.03 -11.78
CA TYR A 64 -0.65 4.74 -13.02
C TYR A 64 -1.55 4.30 -14.19
N ARG A 65 -2.60 3.53 -13.95
CA ARG A 65 -3.51 2.97 -14.97
C ARG A 65 -4.06 4.01 -15.94
N ASP A 66 -4.48 5.17 -15.40
CA ASP A 66 -5.15 6.22 -16.16
C ASP A 66 -4.23 7.42 -16.48
N ASP A 67 -2.92 7.25 -16.30
CA ASP A 67 -1.95 8.30 -16.50
C ASP A 67 -1.20 8.11 -17.83
N ALA A 68 -1.61 8.86 -18.85
CA ALA A 68 -1.01 8.81 -20.17
C ALA A 68 0.48 9.15 -20.21
N THR A 69 1.02 9.82 -19.17
CA THR A 69 2.43 10.21 -19.07
C THR A 69 3.26 9.24 -18.21
N ALA A 70 2.62 8.20 -17.67
CA ALA A 70 3.24 7.28 -16.73
C ALA A 70 4.46 6.58 -17.31
N PHE A 71 4.37 6.13 -18.55
CA PHE A 71 5.44 5.37 -19.21
C PHE A 71 6.78 6.14 -19.20
N ASP A 72 6.77 7.36 -19.72
CA ASP A 72 7.99 8.16 -19.84
C ASP A 72 8.58 8.52 -18.47
N ARG A 73 7.72 8.88 -17.51
CA ARG A 73 8.15 9.22 -16.14
C ARG A 73 8.71 8.01 -15.41
N LEU A 74 8.09 6.84 -15.56
CA LEU A 74 8.58 5.62 -14.91
C LEU A 74 9.87 5.13 -15.56
N LEU A 75 9.98 5.22 -16.88
CA LEU A 75 11.21 4.89 -17.59
C LEU A 75 12.37 5.79 -17.14
N ASP A 76 12.12 7.09 -17.04
CA ASP A 76 13.14 8.03 -16.53
C ASP A 76 13.58 7.67 -15.11
N ARG A 77 12.63 7.37 -14.21
CA ARG A 77 12.92 6.95 -12.83
C ARG A 77 13.71 5.65 -12.74
N VAL A 78 13.40 4.67 -13.58
CA VAL A 78 14.11 3.39 -13.58
C VAL A 78 15.57 3.59 -14.01
N LEU A 79 15.81 4.44 -14.99
CA LEU A 79 17.15 4.69 -15.52
C LEU A 79 17.99 5.63 -14.64
N HIS A 80 17.36 6.71 -14.13
CA HIS A 80 18.08 7.80 -13.46
C HIS A 80 17.80 7.86 -11.94
N GLY A 81 16.93 6.99 -11.44
CA GLY A 81 16.51 7.01 -10.04
C GLY A 81 15.48 8.10 -9.73
N THR A 82 15.10 8.18 -8.46
CA THR A 82 14.18 9.22 -7.97
C THR A 82 14.93 10.15 -7.02
N ALA A 83 14.62 11.44 -7.07
CA ALA A 83 15.14 12.37 -6.09
C ALA A 83 14.57 12.04 -4.69
N TYR A 84 15.36 12.30 -3.64
CA TYR A 84 14.96 12.06 -2.24
C TYR A 84 13.62 12.74 -1.85
N ARG A 85 13.20 13.76 -2.59
CA ARG A 85 11.95 14.50 -2.38
C ARG A 85 10.79 14.03 -3.26
N ASP A 86 11.00 13.05 -4.12
CA ASP A 86 9.93 12.47 -4.95
C ASP A 86 9.15 11.41 -4.15
N GLN A 87 8.31 11.90 -3.28
CA GLN A 87 7.62 11.10 -2.25
C GLN A 87 6.29 10.51 -2.74
N GLN A 88 6.25 10.03 -3.98
CA GLN A 88 5.02 9.43 -4.56
C GLN A 88 4.48 8.25 -3.74
N TRP A 89 5.35 7.61 -2.94
CA TRP A 89 5.05 6.43 -2.13
C TRP A 89 5.26 6.69 -0.63
N GLU A 90 5.21 7.96 -0.22
CA GLU A 90 5.38 8.31 1.18
C GLU A 90 4.35 7.59 2.07
N GLY A 91 4.81 7.09 3.20
CA GLY A 91 3.97 6.31 4.10
C GLY A 91 3.81 4.84 3.73
N LYS A 92 3.96 4.46 2.45
CA LYS A 92 3.74 3.10 1.94
C LYS A 92 5.00 2.24 1.89
N VAL A 93 6.15 2.84 1.64
CA VAL A 93 7.42 2.12 1.47
C VAL A 93 8.49 2.63 2.41
N ALA A 94 9.46 1.77 2.72
CA ALA A 94 10.54 2.12 3.64
C ALA A 94 11.60 3.00 2.96
N MET A 95 11.93 2.74 1.69
CA MET A 95 12.87 3.55 0.93
C MET A 95 12.19 4.78 0.35
N ARG A 96 12.78 5.95 0.59
CA ARG A 96 12.25 7.22 0.11
C ARG A 96 12.73 7.60 -1.28
N PHE A 97 13.64 6.85 -1.84
CA PHE A 97 14.18 7.06 -3.19
C PHE A 97 14.48 5.72 -3.82
N MET A 98 14.43 5.66 -5.13
CA MET A 98 14.89 4.54 -5.93
C MET A 98 16.26 4.92 -6.54
N PRO A 99 17.31 4.14 -6.31
CA PRO A 99 18.59 4.40 -6.95
C PRO A 99 18.50 4.19 -8.47
N PRO A 100 19.32 4.87 -9.28
CA PRO A 100 19.38 4.61 -10.72
C PRO A 100 19.85 3.19 -10.98
N ASN A 101 19.26 2.52 -11.97
CA ASN A 101 19.71 1.21 -12.39
C ASN A 101 20.73 1.33 -13.55
N VAL A 102 21.99 1.44 -13.17
CA VAL A 102 23.09 1.65 -14.12
C VAL A 102 23.39 0.41 -15.02
N ASN A 103 22.84 -0.74 -14.67
CA ASN A 103 23.03 -2.00 -15.39
C ASN A 103 21.88 -2.30 -16.37
N LEU A 104 20.92 -1.39 -16.51
CA LEU A 104 19.74 -1.54 -17.34
C LEU A 104 19.85 -0.68 -18.59
N SER A 105 19.72 -1.29 -19.77
CA SER A 105 19.60 -0.50 -20.99
C SER A 105 18.25 0.22 -21.07
N ARG A 106 18.16 1.25 -21.91
CA ARG A 106 16.90 1.97 -22.13
C ARG A 106 15.81 1.06 -22.68
N GLU A 107 16.18 0.15 -23.59
CA GLU A 107 15.26 -0.81 -24.21
C GLU A 107 14.75 -1.81 -23.18
N GLU A 108 15.60 -2.34 -22.33
CA GLU A 108 15.23 -3.24 -21.23
C GLU A 108 14.33 -2.51 -20.22
N GLY A 109 14.66 -1.26 -19.87
CA GLY A 109 13.86 -0.43 -19.01
C GLY A 109 12.47 -0.15 -19.57
N ALA A 110 12.41 0.14 -20.88
CA ALA A 110 11.14 0.35 -21.59
C ALA A 110 10.27 -0.91 -21.59
N ALA A 111 10.87 -2.08 -21.86
CA ALA A 111 10.17 -3.36 -21.83
C ALA A 111 9.61 -3.67 -20.43
N LEU A 112 10.42 -3.48 -19.38
CA LEU A 112 9.97 -3.67 -17.99
C LEU A 112 8.84 -2.72 -17.60
N VAL A 113 8.96 -1.44 -17.92
CA VAL A 113 7.91 -0.45 -17.59
C VAL A 113 6.62 -0.77 -18.33
N HIS A 114 6.72 -1.12 -19.62
CA HIS A 114 5.55 -1.54 -20.40
C HIS A 114 4.87 -2.75 -19.78
N TRP A 115 5.64 -3.78 -19.45
CA TRP A 115 5.13 -4.98 -18.79
C TRP A 115 4.48 -4.66 -17.43
N ILE A 116 5.13 -3.86 -16.57
CA ILE A 116 4.58 -3.47 -15.27
C ILE A 116 3.23 -2.76 -15.45
N LEU A 117 3.13 -1.81 -16.37
CA LEU A 117 1.89 -1.08 -16.64
C LEU A 117 0.79 -1.96 -17.26
N SER A 118 1.16 -3.07 -17.92
CA SER A 118 0.23 -4.03 -18.52
C SER A 118 -0.25 -5.11 -17.55
N LEU A 119 0.30 -5.18 -16.33
CA LEU A 119 -0.07 -6.21 -15.36
C LEU A 119 -1.57 -6.20 -15.09
N LYS A 120 -2.18 -7.37 -15.26
CA LYS A 120 -3.59 -7.58 -14.93
C LYS A 120 -3.74 -7.70 -13.42
N VAL A 121 -4.47 -6.78 -12.84
CA VAL A 121 -4.82 -6.80 -11.42
C VAL A 121 -6.32 -6.99 -11.33
N ASP A 122 -6.76 -7.97 -10.53
CA ASP A 122 -8.18 -8.22 -10.34
C ASP A 122 -8.88 -7.02 -9.66
N GLU A 123 -10.17 -6.86 -9.95
CA GLU A 123 -10.93 -5.69 -9.54
C GLU A 123 -10.99 -5.52 -8.02
N ALA A 124 -11.07 -6.61 -7.26
CA ALA A 124 -11.10 -6.54 -5.81
C ALA A 124 -9.77 -6.00 -5.24
N THR A 125 -8.65 -6.42 -5.82
CA THR A 125 -7.32 -5.88 -5.48
C THR A 125 -7.20 -4.42 -5.89
N VAL A 126 -7.70 -4.04 -7.07
CA VAL A 126 -7.72 -2.63 -7.53
C VAL A 126 -8.48 -1.76 -6.53
N GLN A 127 -9.69 -2.14 -6.19
CA GLN A 127 -10.53 -1.39 -5.24
C GLN A 127 -9.87 -1.26 -3.88
N ARG A 128 -9.28 -2.33 -3.37
CA ARG A 128 -8.54 -2.33 -2.10
C ARG A 128 -7.36 -1.36 -2.12
N LEU A 129 -6.54 -1.39 -3.18
CA LEU A 129 -5.38 -0.51 -3.32
C LEU A 129 -5.79 0.95 -3.48
N GLN A 130 -6.81 1.25 -4.28
CA GLN A 130 -7.34 2.59 -4.46
C GLN A 130 -7.98 3.13 -3.17
N GLN A 131 -8.75 2.31 -2.46
CA GLN A 131 -9.32 2.69 -1.17
C GLN A 131 -8.22 3.04 -0.17
N HIS A 132 -7.18 2.22 -0.08
CA HIS A 132 -6.04 2.48 0.80
C HIS A 132 -5.37 3.83 0.46
N ASP A 133 -5.13 4.12 -0.83
CA ASP A 133 -4.54 5.39 -1.26
C ASP A 133 -5.43 6.58 -0.95
N ASN A 134 -6.73 6.46 -1.17
CA ASN A 134 -7.69 7.51 -0.86
C ASN A 134 -7.73 7.80 0.63
N MET A 135 -7.71 6.78 1.49
CA MET A 135 -7.72 6.96 2.95
C MET A 135 -6.40 7.55 3.47
N LEU A 136 -5.26 7.16 2.91
CA LEU A 136 -3.98 7.80 3.26
C LEU A 136 -3.96 9.27 2.89
N ARG A 137 -4.47 9.61 1.71
CA ARG A 137 -4.60 11.01 1.28
C ARG A 137 -5.55 11.79 2.19
N LEU A 138 -6.71 11.21 2.53
CA LEU A 138 -7.67 11.82 3.44
C LEU A 138 -7.04 12.05 4.81
N ALA A 139 -6.38 11.06 5.39
CA ALA A 139 -5.66 11.19 6.65
C ALA A 139 -4.59 12.29 6.61
N SER A 140 -3.90 12.43 5.48
CA SER A 140 -2.88 13.46 5.30
C SER A 140 -3.48 14.87 5.24
N VAL A 141 -4.48 15.08 4.41
CA VAL A 141 -5.11 16.44 4.27
C VAL A 141 -5.89 16.83 5.53
N SER A 142 -6.37 15.87 6.30
CA SER A 142 -7.01 16.10 7.59
C SER A 142 -6.00 16.27 8.75
N GLY A 143 -4.70 16.23 8.47
CA GLY A 143 -3.65 16.43 9.47
C GLY A 143 -3.35 15.23 10.38
N CYS A 144 -4.03 14.09 10.21
CA CYS A 144 -3.84 12.91 11.06
C CYS A 144 -2.38 12.38 11.00
N THR A 145 -1.75 12.44 9.80
CA THR A 145 -0.40 11.92 9.60
C THR A 145 0.71 12.79 10.19
N ILE A 146 0.37 13.96 10.76
CA ILE A 146 1.31 14.77 11.54
C ILE A 146 1.75 14.00 12.80
N CYS A 147 0.82 13.32 13.45
CA CYS A 147 1.05 12.58 14.68
C CYS A 147 1.04 11.06 14.49
N HIS A 148 0.12 10.54 13.67
CA HIS A 148 -0.06 9.11 13.43
C HIS A 148 0.73 8.65 12.21
N ARG A 149 1.35 7.49 12.32
CA ARG A 149 1.90 6.73 11.19
C ARG A 149 0.95 5.58 10.85
N VAL A 150 1.08 5.00 9.67
CA VAL A 150 0.34 3.76 9.35
C VAL A 150 0.97 2.59 10.06
N GLU A 151 2.29 2.43 9.91
CA GLU A 151 3.06 1.31 10.42
C GLU A 151 3.74 1.64 11.77
N PRO A 152 3.89 0.64 12.64
CA PRO A 152 4.74 0.75 13.82
C PRO A 152 6.18 1.09 13.45
N VAL A 153 6.89 1.75 14.34
CA VAL A 153 8.31 2.03 14.17
C VAL A 153 9.10 0.79 14.60
N SER A 154 9.87 0.23 13.68
CA SER A 154 10.73 -0.94 13.96
C SER A 154 11.93 -0.61 14.86
N GLU A 155 12.30 0.67 14.95
CA GLU A 155 13.44 1.11 15.75
C GLU A 155 13.03 1.36 17.20
N THR A 156 13.55 0.57 18.12
CA THR A 156 13.26 0.62 19.57
C THR A 156 13.64 1.93 20.28
N ARG A 157 14.28 2.86 19.57
CA ARG A 157 14.75 4.14 20.13
C ARG A 157 13.85 5.34 19.86
N VAL A 158 12.88 5.21 18.97
CA VAL A 158 12.00 6.32 18.59
C VAL A 158 10.61 6.08 19.13
N VAL A 159 10.25 6.84 20.17
CA VAL A 159 8.89 6.86 20.70
C VAL A 159 8.01 7.65 19.71
N PRO A 160 6.94 7.07 19.14
CA PRO A 160 6.06 7.78 18.22
C PRO A 160 5.28 8.90 18.95
N LEU A 161 4.87 9.93 18.22
CA LEU A 161 4.02 10.98 18.78
C LEU A 161 2.67 10.43 19.23
N ALA A 162 2.04 9.63 18.37
CA ALA A 162 0.74 8.99 18.59
C ALA A 162 0.81 7.52 18.12
N PRO A 163 -0.14 6.67 18.55
CA PRO A 163 -0.14 5.26 18.15
C PRO A 163 -0.31 5.12 16.65
N PRO A 164 0.47 4.24 16.00
CA PRO A 164 0.29 3.92 14.58
C PRO A 164 -1.10 3.37 14.29
N PHE A 165 -1.65 3.66 13.11
CA PHE A 165 -3.00 3.20 12.72
C PHE A 165 -3.15 1.68 12.81
N ARG A 166 -2.11 0.93 12.46
CA ARG A 166 -2.13 -0.53 12.53
C ARG A 166 -2.16 -1.05 13.97
N GLU A 167 -1.52 -0.38 14.91
CA GLU A 167 -1.63 -0.71 16.34
C GLU A 167 -3.02 -0.36 16.90
N ILE A 168 -3.62 0.76 16.44
CA ILE A 168 -5.02 1.10 16.76
C ILE A 168 -5.91 -0.03 16.25
N ALA A 169 -5.74 -0.46 14.99
CA ALA A 169 -6.48 -1.60 14.44
C ALA A 169 -6.31 -2.85 15.32
N GLY A 170 -5.08 -3.23 15.65
CA GLY A 170 -4.79 -4.43 16.45
C GLY A 170 -5.43 -4.41 17.84
N ARG A 171 -5.60 -3.22 18.41
CA ARG A 171 -6.21 -3.05 19.73
C ARG A 171 -7.73 -3.01 19.71
N TYR A 172 -8.32 -2.47 18.66
CA TYR A 172 -9.76 -2.20 18.59
C TYR A 172 -10.55 -3.15 17.70
N GLN A 173 -9.93 -3.87 16.79
CA GLN A 173 -10.62 -4.89 15.96
C GLN A 173 -11.38 -5.89 16.83
N GLY A 174 -12.63 -6.14 16.49
CA GLY A 174 -13.51 -7.08 17.21
C GLY A 174 -14.09 -6.57 18.53
N ARG A 175 -13.78 -5.34 18.95
CA ARG A 175 -14.42 -4.76 20.14
C ARG A 175 -15.81 -4.21 19.81
N PRO A 176 -16.80 -4.39 20.68
CA PRO A 176 -18.07 -3.72 20.55
C PRO A 176 -17.87 -2.19 20.51
N ASN A 177 -18.61 -1.50 19.66
CA ASN A 177 -18.62 -0.03 19.53
C ASN A 177 -17.24 0.58 19.18
N ALA A 178 -16.29 -0.20 18.65
CA ALA A 178 -14.96 0.31 18.29
C ALA A 178 -15.04 1.47 17.28
N GLN A 179 -15.91 1.33 16.28
CA GLN A 179 -16.14 2.33 15.25
C GLN A 179 -16.58 3.66 15.87
N GLU A 180 -17.65 3.63 16.64
CA GLU A 180 -18.26 4.81 17.26
C GLU A 180 -17.29 5.49 18.23
N SER A 181 -16.63 4.70 19.09
CA SER A 181 -15.68 5.21 20.08
C SER A 181 -14.48 5.90 19.45
N LEU A 182 -13.95 5.34 18.35
CA LEU A 182 -12.83 5.94 17.65
C LEU A 182 -13.25 7.18 16.86
N VAL A 183 -14.42 7.18 16.23
CA VAL A 183 -14.98 8.38 15.57
C VAL A 183 -15.19 9.50 16.59
N GLU A 184 -15.76 9.20 17.76
CA GLU A 184 -15.90 10.16 18.83
C GLU A 184 -14.54 10.73 19.27
N SER A 185 -13.51 9.88 19.39
CA SER A 185 -12.17 10.32 19.72
C SER A 185 -11.58 11.25 18.65
N VAL A 186 -11.85 11.01 17.37
CA VAL A 186 -11.41 11.89 16.27
C VAL A 186 -12.13 13.24 16.36
N MET A 187 -13.43 13.24 16.58
CA MET A 187 -14.25 14.45 16.54
C MET A 187 -14.11 15.32 17.80
N LYS A 188 -14.07 14.70 18.97
CA LYS A 188 -14.05 15.41 20.27
C LYS A 188 -12.67 15.47 20.91
N GLY A 189 -11.72 14.71 20.37
CA GLY A 189 -10.43 14.50 21.01
C GLY A 189 -10.51 13.49 22.16
N THR A 190 -9.37 13.24 22.79
CA THR A 190 -9.27 12.41 23.99
C THR A 190 -8.79 13.25 25.15
N GLU A 191 -9.44 13.14 26.30
CA GLU A 191 -8.96 13.81 27.51
C GLU A 191 -7.62 13.23 27.97
N GLY A 192 -6.75 14.10 28.47
CA GLY A 192 -5.42 13.70 28.92
C GLY A 192 -5.50 12.69 30.05
N GLY A 193 -4.85 11.56 29.89
CA GLY A 193 -4.70 10.58 30.95
C GLY A 193 -5.27 9.20 30.70
N THR A 194 -5.77 8.91 29.50
CA THR A 194 -6.07 7.52 29.16
C THR A 194 -4.77 6.72 29.16
N LYS A 195 -4.60 5.85 30.14
CA LYS A 195 -3.45 4.94 30.26
C LYS A 195 -3.31 3.94 29.11
N MET A 196 -4.14 4.06 28.07
CA MET A 196 -4.22 3.11 26.97
C MET A 196 -3.00 3.10 26.06
N TRP A 197 -2.26 4.21 25.98
CA TRP A 197 -1.11 4.37 25.08
C TRP A 197 0.10 4.90 25.87
N ASN A 198 0.71 4.02 26.67
CA ASN A 198 1.88 4.39 27.51
C ASN A 198 3.16 4.59 26.69
N GLU A 199 3.20 4.09 25.45
CA GLU A 199 4.38 4.04 24.59
C GLU A 199 4.39 5.14 23.52
N VAL A 200 3.67 6.25 23.76
CA VAL A 200 3.61 7.40 22.85
C VAL A 200 3.95 8.70 23.57
N ASN A 201 4.50 9.67 22.85
CA ASN A 201 4.84 10.98 23.42
C ASN A 201 3.61 11.84 23.75
N MET A 202 2.58 11.81 22.89
CA MET A 202 1.33 12.52 23.15
C MET A 202 0.31 11.57 23.77
N ARG A 203 -0.15 11.91 24.97
CA ARG A 203 -1.14 11.10 25.71
C ARG A 203 -2.59 11.54 25.49
N PHE A 204 -2.79 12.58 24.71
CA PHE A 204 -4.10 13.06 24.32
C PHE A 204 -4.10 13.35 22.83
N MET A 205 -5.26 13.22 22.21
CA MET A 205 -5.49 13.61 20.83
C MET A 205 -6.40 14.84 20.84
N PRO A 206 -6.00 15.96 20.24
CA PRO A 206 -6.88 17.12 20.12
C PRO A 206 -8.07 16.79 19.20
N PRO A 207 -9.23 17.47 19.36
CA PRO A 207 -10.33 17.37 18.41
C PRO A 207 -9.85 17.70 17.00
N ASN A 208 -10.24 16.91 16.02
CA ASN A 208 -9.92 17.21 14.63
C ASN A 208 -11.02 18.05 13.99
N VAL A 209 -10.79 19.37 13.92
CA VAL A 209 -11.74 20.33 13.35
C VAL A 209 -11.70 20.40 11.81
N ASN A 210 -10.75 19.70 11.17
CA ASN A 210 -10.55 19.71 9.72
C ASN A 210 -11.16 18.49 9.02
N VAL A 211 -11.76 17.57 9.77
CA VAL A 211 -12.39 16.37 9.23
C VAL A 211 -13.91 16.43 9.48
N ARG A 212 -14.68 16.08 8.46
CA ARG A 212 -16.13 15.90 8.62
C ARG A 212 -16.40 14.55 9.29
N GLU A 213 -17.52 14.42 9.96
CA GLU A 213 -17.90 13.18 10.65
C GLU A 213 -17.93 11.97 9.69
N GLU A 214 -18.48 12.13 8.48
CA GLU A 214 -18.54 11.09 7.45
C GLU A 214 -17.13 10.64 7.02
N ASP A 215 -16.21 11.58 6.88
CA ASP A 215 -14.82 11.31 6.54
C ASP A 215 -14.10 10.61 7.72
N ALA A 216 -14.39 11.02 8.96
CA ALA A 216 -13.88 10.35 10.15
C ALA A 216 -14.40 8.91 10.26
N GLN A 217 -15.68 8.66 9.96
CA GLN A 217 -16.25 7.32 9.89
C GLN A 217 -15.53 6.45 8.86
N SER A 218 -15.28 7.00 7.66
CA SER A 218 -14.58 6.30 6.58
C SER A 218 -13.13 5.99 6.96
N LEU A 219 -12.42 6.95 7.56
CA LEU A 219 -11.04 6.77 8.03
C LEU A 219 -10.96 5.70 9.13
N VAL A 220 -11.85 5.75 10.11
CA VAL A 220 -11.87 4.76 11.20
C VAL A 220 -12.22 3.37 10.68
N ALA A 221 -13.18 3.25 9.77
CA ALA A 221 -13.51 1.97 9.13
C ALA A 221 -12.29 1.39 8.39
N TRP A 222 -11.58 2.22 7.64
CA TRP A 222 -10.34 1.82 6.99
C TRP A 222 -9.26 1.43 7.99
N ILE A 223 -9.03 2.21 9.05
CA ILE A 223 -8.07 1.86 10.10
C ILE A 223 -8.40 0.49 10.69
N LEU A 224 -9.66 0.26 11.04
CA LEU A 224 -10.10 -1.03 11.59
C LEU A 224 -10.02 -2.19 10.57
N SER A 225 -9.91 -1.92 9.28
CA SER A 225 -9.72 -2.96 8.24
C SER A 225 -8.26 -3.32 7.98
N LEU A 226 -7.29 -2.61 8.56
CA LEU A 226 -5.88 -2.86 8.34
C LEU A 226 -5.47 -4.25 8.84
N ASP A 227 -4.64 -4.96 8.07
CA ASP A 227 -4.10 -6.25 8.49
C ASP A 227 -3.20 -6.08 9.71
N THR A 228 -3.47 -6.86 10.74
CA THR A 228 -2.75 -6.86 12.02
C THR A 228 -2.03 -8.17 12.30
N SER A 229 -1.97 -9.07 11.32
CA SER A 229 -1.46 -10.45 11.49
C SER A 229 0.00 -10.50 11.94
N HIS A 230 0.80 -9.51 11.55
CA HIS A 230 2.23 -9.40 11.86
C HIS A 230 2.54 -8.57 13.12
N LEU A 231 1.53 -7.92 13.71
CA LEU A 231 1.77 -7.21 14.96
C LEU A 231 2.15 -8.18 16.09
N PRO A 232 3.09 -7.80 16.96
CA PRO A 232 3.42 -8.60 18.12
C PRO A 232 2.19 -8.79 19.01
N LYS A 233 2.11 -9.94 19.68
CA LYS A 233 0.91 -10.34 20.45
C LYS A 233 0.48 -9.29 21.49
N HIS A 234 1.41 -8.58 22.12
CA HIS A 234 1.09 -7.53 23.08
C HIS A 234 0.36 -6.33 22.46
N ALA A 235 0.57 -6.06 21.17
CA ALA A 235 -0.14 -4.99 20.44
C ALA A 235 -1.56 -5.39 20.03
N ARG A 236 -1.93 -6.66 20.19
CA ARG A 236 -3.27 -7.19 19.82
C ARG A 236 -4.17 -7.48 21.01
N VAL A 237 -3.62 -7.43 22.24
CA VAL A 237 -4.41 -7.82 23.42
C VAL A 237 -5.26 -6.64 23.88
N PRO A 238 -6.57 -6.80 24.03
CA PRO A 238 -7.40 -5.86 24.76
C PRO A 238 -6.88 -5.78 26.21
N ASP A 239 -6.63 -4.57 26.71
CA ASP A 239 -6.47 -4.40 28.13
C ASP A 239 -7.71 -5.01 28.81
N ARG A 240 -7.50 -5.99 29.67
CA ARG A 240 -8.56 -6.49 30.54
C ARG A 240 -8.86 -5.33 31.49
N HIS A 241 -9.92 -4.63 31.23
CA HIS A 241 -10.48 -3.78 32.27
C HIS A 241 -11.06 -4.70 33.35
N PRO A 242 -10.72 -4.49 34.62
CA PRO A 242 -11.34 -5.18 35.72
C PRO A 242 -12.83 -4.85 35.80
#